data_3f2e6c5a88a8281b01b7d61515f8c0cd
#
_entry.id   3f2e6c5a88a8281b01b7d61515f8c0cd
#
_cell.length_a   1.000
_cell.length_b   1.000
_cell.length_c   1.000
_cell.angle_alpha   90.00
_cell.angle_beta   90.00
_cell.angle_gamma   90.00
#
_symmetry.space_group_name_H-M   'P 1'
#
loop_
_entity.id
_entity.type
_entity.pdbx_description
1 polymer ?
#
loop_
_entity_poly.entity_id
_entity_poly.type
_entity_poly.pdbx_seq_one_letter_code
_entity_poly.pdbx_strand_id
1 'polypeptide(L)'
;SQDYNLEDIFNGFYVVPSYQREYVWQDREVNQFLQDINNEFTAEDRHSESEYFIGSIVVLTRYDGIFELIDGQQRLTTAFLILCAIRDRLHSINPKEPTETLDRQIANTKSDENGQDVFRYRVSLQYEDSAKVLEIIGNGGDLNLIKENSRSARNILTAYRLIYGFLKSEFLDNTKDLRRFYAFFTKKVKLIKVKTISISHALKVFETINDRGIGLDSMDLLKNLLFMQTKDSDFDRLKNKWKELADILDSVNEKPLRFLRYFIFAEYGVDRLREDEIYEWFARNESKSNYKTRPLDFVDALLEAAKAYSHFVNGKDVNGDPNNYLTNLRYLSGAAHQHLILLLAARELPVESFNDLCRQLENLFFAYIITREPTKEFERRFA
;
A
#
# COMPACT_ATOMS: atom_id res chain seq x y z
N SER A 1 -22.44 11.26 -2.87
CA SER A 1 -22.05 9.88 -3.24
C SER A 1 -23.13 9.30 -4.14
N GLN A 2 -22.74 8.60 -5.16
CA GLN A 2 -23.65 7.92 -6.09
C GLN A 2 -23.09 6.52 -6.31
N ASP A 3 -23.95 5.52 -6.40
CA ASP A 3 -23.57 4.16 -6.78
C ASP A 3 -23.37 4.08 -8.29
N TYR A 4 -22.33 3.35 -8.68
CA TYR A 4 -21.95 3.13 -10.06
C TYR A 4 -21.70 1.63 -10.27
N ASN A 5 -22.11 1.10 -11.38
CA ASN A 5 -21.64 -0.20 -11.83
C ASN A 5 -20.18 -0.09 -12.37
N LEU A 6 -19.51 -1.22 -12.54
CA LEU A 6 -18.11 -1.19 -13.01
C LEU A 6 -17.99 -0.69 -14.46
N GLU A 7 -19.01 -0.88 -15.31
CA GLU A 7 -19.04 -0.33 -16.67
C GLU A 7 -18.91 1.20 -16.63
N ASP A 8 -19.69 1.87 -15.78
CA ASP A 8 -19.64 3.33 -15.61
C ASP A 8 -18.33 3.79 -14.96
N ILE A 9 -17.80 3.01 -14.05
CA ILE A 9 -16.49 3.30 -13.43
C ILE A 9 -15.40 3.26 -14.49
N PHE A 10 -15.32 2.19 -15.29
CA PHE A 10 -14.28 2.04 -16.30
C PHE A 10 -14.52 2.88 -17.57
N ASN A 11 -15.49 3.79 -17.57
CA ASN A 11 -15.56 4.93 -18.49
C ASN A 11 -14.63 6.09 -18.05
N GLY A 12 -14.22 6.14 -16.78
CA GLY A 12 -13.25 7.10 -16.24
C GLY A 12 -11.79 6.64 -16.40
N PHE A 13 -10.86 7.57 -16.21
CA PHE A 13 -9.43 7.29 -16.10
C PHE A 13 -8.98 7.54 -14.66
N TYR A 14 -8.29 6.58 -14.06
CA TYR A 14 -7.86 6.60 -12.67
C TYR A 14 -6.36 6.47 -12.56
N VAL A 15 -5.76 7.34 -11.76
CA VAL A 15 -4.33 7.30 -11.44
C VAL A 15 -4.19 7.01 -9.96
N VAL A 16 -3.44 5.98 -9.61
CA VAL A 16 -3.00 5.72 -8.24
C VAL A 16 -1.71 6.48 -8.01
N PRO A 17 -1.71 7.52 -7.17
CA PRO A 17 -0.53 8.36 -6.95
C PRO A 17 0.58 7.58 -6.25
N SER A 18 1.83 7.97 -6.48
CA SER A 18 3.00 7.35 -5.84
C SER A 18 3.09 7.58 -4.33
N TYR A 19 2.32 8.50 -3.77
CA TYR A 19 2.21 8.69 -2.32
C TYR A 19 1.16 7.77 -1.68
N GLN A 20 0.31 7.11 -2.44
CA GLN A 20 -0.62 6.10 -1.93
C GLN A 20 0.12 4.78 -1.67
N ARG A 21 -0.51 3.89 -0.92
CA ARG A 21 0.02 2.56 -0.65
C ARG A 21 0.12 1.77 -1.95
N GLU A 22 1.21 1.06 -2.17
CA GLU A 22 1.37 0.16 -3.30
C GLU A 22 0.34 -0.98 -3.29
N TYR A 23 0.25 -1.73 -4.39
CA TYR A 23 -0.61 -2.90 -4.45
C TYR A 23 -0.09 -3.99 -3.51
N VAL A 24 -0.90 -4.34 -2.48
CA VAL A 24 -0.49 -5.24 -1.40
C VAL A 24 -1.36 -6.49 -1.27
N TRP A 25 -2.49 -6.57 -1.99
CA TRP A 25 -3.32 -7.77 -1.97
C TRP A 25 -2.52 -8.98 -2.41
N GLN A 26 -2.68 -10.07 -1.67
CA GLN A 26 -2.07 -11.36 -1.89
C GLN A 26 -3.15 -12.40 -2.25
N ASP A 27 -2.76 -13.64 -2.35
CA ASP A 27 -3.61 -14.77 -2.77
C ASP A 27 -4.94 -14.82 -2.02
N ARG A 28 -4.93 -14.58 -0.73
CA ARG A 28 -6.11 -14.65 0.12
C ARG A 28 -7.15 -13.60 -0.26
N GLU A 29 -6.75 -12.33 -0.34
CA GLU A 29 -7.64 -11.21 -0.63
C GLU A 29 -8.18 -11.30 -2.06
N VAL A 30 -7.32 -11.66 -3.02
CA VAL A 30 -7.71 -11.83 -4.43
C VAL A 30 -8.70 -12.98 -4.58
N ASN A 31 -8.41 -14.14 -3.98
CA ASN A 31 -9.31 -15.30 -4.04
C ASN A 31 -10.66 -15.01 -3.37
N GLN A 32 -10.66 -14.36 -2.22
CA GLN A 32 -11.88 -13.97 -1.54
C GLN A 32 -12.73 -13.03 -2.42
N PHE A 33 -12.11 -12.01 -3.01
CA PHE A 33 -12.79 -11.06 -3.90
C PHE A 33 -13.42 -11.75 -5.12
N LEU A 34 -12.70 -12.70 -5.73
CA LEU A 34 -13.21 -13.49 -6.86
C LEU A 34 -14.37 -14.42 -6.45
N GLN A 35 -14.21 -15.10 -5.31
CA GLN A 35 -15.22 -16.02 -4.81
C GLN A 35 -16.53 -15.29 -4.44
N ASP A 36 -16.41 -14.14 -3.79
CA ASP A 36 -17.58 -13.34 -3.43
C ASP A 36 -18.36 -12.92 -4.68
N ILE A 37 -17.65 -12.43 -5.73
CA ILE A 37 -18.28 -12.07 -7.01
C ILE A 37 -18.88 -13.30 -7.71
N ASN A 38 -18.18 -14.43 -7.72
CA ASN A 38 -18.66 -15.65 -8.37
C ASN A 38 -19.86 -16.28 -7.66
N ASN A 39 -19.89 -16.20 -6.33
CA ASN A 39 -21.03 -16.67 -5.54
C ASN A 39 -22.31 -15.88 -5.91
N GLU A 40 -22.19 -14.57 -6.06
CA GLU A 40 -23.31 -13.72 -6.48
C GLU A 40 -23.70 -13.96 -7.95
N PHE A 41 -22.71 -14.17 -8.84
CA PHE A 41 -22.96 -14.55 -10.23
C PHE A 41 -23.74 -15.85 -10.34
N THR A 42 -23.36 -16.87 -9.56
CA THR A 42 -24.07 -18.17 -9.56
C THR A 42 -25.42 -18.09 -8.86
N ALA A 43 -25.61 -17.15 -7.95
CA ALA A 43 -26.89 -16.88 -7.30
C ALA A 43 -27.88 -16.12 -8.21
N GLU A 44 -27.40 -15.35 -9.21
CA GLU A 44 -28.22 -14.60 -10.17
C GLU A 44 -29.16 -15.53 -10.96
N ASP A 45 -28.72 -16.74 -11.26
CA ASP A 45 -29.58 -17.77 -11.92
C ASP A 45 -30.79 -18.16 -11.06
N ARG A 46 -30.78 -17.84 -9.76
CA ARG A 46 -31.89 -18.11 -8.80
C ARG A 46 -32.73 -16.88 -8.47
N HIS A 47 -32.17 -15.67 -8.61
CA HIS A 47 -32.81 -14.39 -8.28
C HIS A 47 -32.35 -13.31 -9.26
N SER A 48 -33.22 -12.92 -10.19
CA SER A 48 -32.90 -12.02 -11.33
C SER A 48 -32.50 -10.58 -10.99
N GLU A 49 -32.36 -10.20 -9.70
CA GLU A 49 -32.06 -8.84 -9.24
C GLU A 49 -30.85 -8.76 -8.33
N SER A 50 -29.95 -9.77 -8.29
CA SER A 50 -28.79 -9.69 -7.41
C SER A 50 -27.79 -8.66 -7.91
N GLU A 51 -27.53 -7.65 -7.10
CA GLU A 51 -26.48 -6.66 -7.27
C GLU A 51 -25.42 -6.88 -6.18
N TYR A 52 -24.14 -6.86 -6.54
CA TYR A 52 -23.07 -7.05 -5.57
C TYR A 52 -22.31 -5.75 -5.34
N PHE A 53 -22.20 -5.36 -4.07
CA PHE A 53 -21.53 -4.12 -3.68
C PHE A 53 -20.12 -4.39 -3.16
N ILE A 54 -19.12 -3.87 -3.87
CA ILE A 54 -17.70 -4.09 -3.53
C ILE A 54 -17.08 -2.97 -2.68
N GLY A 55 -17.87 -2.03 -2.16
CA GLY A 55 -17.43 -0.95 -1.30
C GLY A 55 -17.37 0.41 -1.99
N SER A 56 -16.51 1.30 -1.51
CA SER A 56 -16.38 2.66 -2.03
C SER A 56 -14.99 2.94 -2.59
N ILE A 57 -14.93 3.95 -3.48
CA ILE A 57 -13.69 4.61 -3.88
C ILE A 57 -13.81 6.11 -3.61
N VAL A 58 -12.71 6.72 -3.17
CA VAL A 58 -12.60 8.18 -2.98
C VAL A 58 -11.65 8.71 -4.04
N VAL A 59 -12.12 9.69 -4.80
CA VAL A 59 -11.35 10.24 -5.92
C VAL A 59 -11.28 11.77 -5.87
N LEU A 60 -10.13 12.30 -6.24
CA LEU A 60 -9.92 13.71 -6.52
C LEU A 60 -10.02 13.95 -8.02
N THR A 61 -10.85 14.89 -8.46
CA THR A 61 -10.96 15.25 -9.87
C THR A 61 -9.85 16.23 -10.24
N ARG A 62 -9.03 15.87 -11.22
CA ARG A 62 -8.03 16.77 -11.81
C ARG A 62 -8.61 17.56 -13.00
N TYR A 63 -7.91 18.58 -13.45
CA TYR A 63 -8.36 19.49 -14.51
C TYR A 63 -8.62 18.80 -15.85
N ASP A 64 -7.89 17.74 -16.15
CA ASP A 64 -7.99 16.96 -17.39
C ASP A 64 -9.08 15.86 -17.35
N GLY A 65 -9.91 15.84 -16.30
CA GLY A 65 -10.96 14.82 -16.10
C GLY A 65 -10.40 13.42 -15.81
N ILE A 66 -9.16 13.34 -15.36
CA ILE A 66 -8.55 12.17 -14.75
C ILE A 66 -8.88 12.20 -13.26
N PHE A 67 -9.15 11.05 -12.70
CA PHE A 67 -9.42 10.87 -11.29
C PHE A 67 -8.18 10.35 -10.57
N GLU A 68 -7.70 11.10 -9.59
CA GLU A 68 -6.68 10.62 -8.68
C GLU A 68 -7.33 9.79 -7.58
N LEU A 69 -6.91 8.54 -7.44
CA LEU A 69 -7.53 7.59 -6.53
C LEU A 69 -6.92 7.71 -5.13
N ILE A 70 -7.73 8.16 -4.18
CA ILE A 70 -7.30 8.37 -2.79
C ILE A 70 -7.62 7.15 -1.92
N ASP A 71 -8.70 6.45 -2.20
CA ASP A 71 -9.08 5.20 -1.54
C ASP A 71 -9.71 4.21 -2.52
N GLY A 72 -9.65 2.92 -2.19
CA GLY A 72 -10.19 1.83 -2.98
C GLY A 72 -9.26 1.31 -4.08
N GLN A 73 -7.99 1.71 -4.06
CA GLN A 73 -6.99 1.36 -5.07
C GLN A 73 -6.79 -0.14 -5.26
N GLN A 74 -6.79 -0.93 -4.17
CA GLN A 74 -6.63 -2.39 -4.27
C GLN A 74 -7.77 -3.02 -5.05
N ARG A 75 -9.01 -2.65 -4.70
CA ARG A 75 -10.24 -3.14 -5.37
C ARG A 75 -10.29 -2.75 -6.82
N LEU A 76 -10.01 -1.48 -7.13
CA LEU A 76 -10.09 -0.99 -8.51
C LEU A 76 -8.97 -1.58 -9.39
N THR A 77 -7.76 -1.73 -8.86
CA THR A 77 -6.67 -2.40 -9.58
C THR A 77 -7.00 -3.88 -9.82
N THR A 78 -7.54 -4.59 -8.81
CA THR A 78 -7.96 -6.00 -8.99
C THR A 78 -9.10 -6.11 -10.00
N ALA A 79 -10.08 -5.21 -9.98
CA ALA A 79 -11.15 -5.18 -10.98
C ALA A 79 -10.62 -4.95 -12.40
N PHE A 80 -9.62 -4.09 -12.55
CA PHE A 80 -8.92 -3.88 -13.82
C PHE A 80 -8.20 -5.16 -14.29
N LEU A 81 -7.51 -5.86 -13.38
CA LEU A 81 -6.85 -7.14 -13.69
C LEU A 81 -7.86 -8.21 -14.12
N ILE A 82 -9.07 -8.23 -13.54
CA ILE A 82 -10.15 -9.14 -13.94
C ILE A 82 -10.58 -8.86 -15.39
N LEU A 83 -10.75 -7.59 -15.79
CA LEU A 83 -11.07 -7.24 -17.18
C LEU A 83 -9.97 -7.71 -18.15
N CYS A 84 -8.70 -7.47 -17.81
CA CYS A 84 -7.58 -7.95 -18.63
C CYS A 84 -7.57 -9.48 -18.75
N ALA A 85 -7.77 -10.18 -17.64
CA ALA A 85 -7.78 -11.65 -17.63
C ALA A 85 -8.96 -12.24 -18.41
N ILE A 86 -10.16 -11.61 -18.38
CA ILE A 86 -11.32 -12.01 -19.18
C ILE A 86 -10.99 -11.86 -20.67
N ARG A 87 -10.43 -10.73 -21.10
CA ARG A 87 -9.99 -10.50 -22.48
C ARG A 87 -9.03 -11.59 -22.93
N ASP A 88 -7.98 -11.79 -22.16
CA ASP A 88 -6.90 -12.72 -22.50
C ASP A 88 -7.41 -14.18 -22.52
N ARG A 89 -8.36 -14.50 -21.64
CA ARG A 89 -9.01 -15.82 -21.64
C ARG A 89 -9.92 -16.02 -22.86
N LEU A 90 -10.71 -15.01 -23.23
CA LEU A 90 -11.53 -15.05 -24.47
C LEU A 90 -10.64 -15.29 -25.69
N HIS A 91 -9.55 -14.53 -25.84
CA HIS A 91 -8.61 -14.69 -26.94
C HIS A 91 -7.86 -16.02 -26.92
N SER A 92 -7.59 -16.59 -25.73
CA SER A 92 -6.98 -17.92 -25.63
C SER A 92 -7.88 -19.05 -26.10
N ILE A 93 -9.21 -18.88 -25.94
CA ILE A 93 -10.21 -19.84 -26.43
C ILE A 93 -10.45 -19.63 -27.94
N ASN A 94 -10.64 -18.39 -28.35
CA ASN A 94 -10.87 -18.01 -29.74
C ASN A 94 -10.11 -16.71 -30.07
N PRO A 95 -8.96 -16.78 -30.80
CA PRO A 95 -8.18 -15.59 -31.13
C PRO A 95 -8.91 -14.52 -31.96
N LYS A 96 -10.06 -14.85 -32.55
CA LYS A 96 -10.90 -13.90 -33.32
C LYS A 96 -12.12 -13.44 -32.52
N GLU A 97 -12.18 -13.75 -31.23
CA GLU A 97 -13.28 -13.33 -30.38
C GLU A 97 -13.35 -11.80 -30.29
N PRO A 98 -14.48 -11.15 -30.61
CA PRO A 98 -14.57 -9.70 -30.57
C PRO A 98 -14.53 -9.19 -29.10
N THR A 99 -13.61 -8.28 -28.79
CA THR A 99 -13.41 -7.74 -27.43
C THR A 99 -13.40 -6.21 -27.38
N GLU A 100 -13.82 -5.53 -28.42
CA GLU A 100 -13.68 -4.06 -28.56
C GLU A 100 -14.29 -3.27 -27.41
N THR A 101 -15.45 -3.73 -26.86
CA THR A 101 -16.08 -3.08 -25.71
C THR A 101 -15.24 -3.27 -24.46
N LEU A 102 -14.72 -4.47 -24.23
CA LEU A 102 -13.86 -4.83 -23.12
C LEU A 102 -12.52 -4.08 -23.24
N ASP A 103 -11.94 -3.99 -24.43
CA ASP A 103 -10.70 -3.27 -24.69
C ASP A 103 -10.83 -1.78 -24.35
N ARG A 104 -11.98 -1.15 -24.66
CA ARG A 104 -12.27 0.24 -24.27
C ARG A 104 -12.40 0.43 -22.77
N GLN A 105 -12.77 -0.60 -22.01
CA GLN A 105 -12.81 -0.58 -20.55
C GLN A 105 -11.41 -0.82 -19.93
N ILE A 106 -10.47 -1.35 -20.68
CA ILE A 106 -9.07 -1.50 -20.26
C ILE A 106 -8.28 -0.25 -20.62
N ALA A 107 -8.40 0.23 -21.85
CA ALA A 107 -7.67 1.41 -22.33
C ALA A 107 -8.50 2.16 -23.39
N ASN A 108 -8.29 3.47 -23.47
CA ASN A 108 -8.92 4.26 -24.51
C ASN A 108 -8.09 5.51 -24.82
N THR A 109 -8.34 6.12 -25.95
CA THR A 109 -7.78 7.40 -26.32
C THR A 109 -8.68 8.54 -25.81
N LYS A 110 -8.06 9.59 -25.28
CA LYS A 110 -8.74 10.81 -24.84
C LYS A 110 -7.91 12.01 -25.25
N SER A 111 -8.55 13.06 -25.75
CA SER A 111 -7.87 14.31 -26.04
C SER A 111 -7.43 15.01 -24.75
N ASP A 112 -6.19 15.49 -24.72
CA ASP A 112 -5.62 16.30 -23.65
C ASP A 112 -6.07 17.78 -23.72
N GLU A 113 -5.53 18.62 -22.85
CA GLU A 113 -5.84 20.07 -22.80
C GLU A 113 -5.45 20.81 -24.09
N ASN A 114 -4.51 20.26 -24.87
CA ASN A 114 -4.04 20.82 -26.14
C ASN A 114 -4.81 20.25 -27.34
N GLY A 115 -5.81 19.40 -27.12
CA GLY A 115 -6.58 18.73 -28.15
C GLY A 115 -5.83 17.56 -28.81
N GLN A 116 -4.71 17.11 -28.24
CA GLN A 116 -3.99 15.94 -28.75
C GLN A 116 -4.57 14.65 -28.17
N ASP A 117 -4.74 13.66 -29.03
CA ASP A 117 -5.22 12.36 -28.63
C ASP A 117 -4.13 11.55 -27.92
N VAL A 118 -4.37 11.23 -26.64
CA VAL A 118 -3.47 10.48 -25.78
C VAL A 118 -4.10 9.14 -25.41
N PHE A 119 -3.41 8.06 -25.75
CA PHE A 119 -3.78 6.72 -25.29
C PHE A 119 -3.52 6.57 -23.79
N ARG A 120 -4.49 6.05 -23.05
CA ARG A 120 -4.40 5.86 -21.59
C ARG A 120 -5.08 4.57 -21.16
N TYR A 121 -4.46 3.86 -20.21
CA TYR A 121 -5.15 2.80 -19.45
C TYR A 121 -6.17 3.41 -18.51
N ARG A 122 -7.27 2.69 -18.25
CA ARG A 122 -8.32 3.12 -17.34
C ARG A 122 -7.85 3.17 -15.89
N VAL A 123 -6.89 2.31 -15.52
CA VAL A 123 -6.16 2.37 -14.25
C VAL A 123 -4.66 2.45 -14.55
N SER A 124 -3.99 3.43 -13.98
CA SER A 124 -2.54 3.58 -14.06
C SER A 124 -1.94 3.80 -12.67
N LEU A 125 -0.73 3.31 -12.48
CA LEU A 125 0.01 3.44 -11.23
C LEU A 125 1.18 4.41 -11.44
N GLN A 126 1.50 5.23 -10.44
CA GLN A 126 2.67 6.11 -10.47
C GLN A 126 3.93 5.48 -9.85
N TYR A 127 3.91 4.17 -9.58
CA TYR A 127 5.08 3.39 -9.14
C TYR A 127 5.72 2.74 -10.36
N GLU A 128 6.98 3.05 -10.62
CA GLU A 128 7.63 2.72 -11.89
C GLU A 128 7.57 1.23 -12.26
N ASP A 129 7.97 0.34 -11.33
CA ASP A 129 7.95 -1.11 -11.59
C ASP A 129 6.53 -1.66 -11.72
N SER A 130 5.64 -1.24 -10.83
CA SER A 130 4.23 -1.68 -10.83
C SER A 130 3.46 -1.15 -12.05
N ALA A 131 3.76 0.07 -12.49
CA ALA A 131 3.19 0.67 -13.69
C ALA A 131 3.52 -0.18 -14.93
N LYS A 132 4.79 -0.54 -15.11
CA LYS A 132 5.25 -1.37 -16.22
C LYS A 132 4.56 -2.74 -16.25
N VAL A 133 4.40 -3.38 -15.09
CA VAL A 133 3.69 -4.67 -14.98
C VAL A 133 2.23 -4.51 -15.38
N LEU A 134 1.55 -3.49 -14.86
CA LEU A 134 0.14 -3.25 -15.18
C LEU A 134 -0.08 -2.91 -16.66
N GLU A 135 0.85 -2.16 -17.28
CA GLU A 135 0.83 -1.84 -18.71
C GLU A 135 1.04 -3.08 -19.59
N ILE A 136 1.98 -3.96 -19.24
CA ILE A 136 2.21 -5.21 -19.98
C ILE A 136 0.96 -6.09 -19.93
N ILE A 137 0.32 -6.23 -18.77
CA ILE A 137 -0.93 -6.97 -18.60
C ILE A 137 -2.06 -6.27 -19.39
N GLY A 138 -2.16 -4.94 -19.30
CA GLY A 138 -3.15 -4.16 -20.04
C GLY A 138 -3.06 -4.34 -21.55
N ASN A 139 -1.86 -4.51 -22.09
CA ASN A 139 -1.61 -4.78 -23.52
C ASN A 139 -1.82 -6.25 -23.93
N GLY A 140 -2.05 -7.18 -22.99
CA GLY A 140 -2.02 -8.61 -23.29
C GLY A 140 -0.62 -9.11 -23.69
N GLY A 141 0.42 -8.48 -23.13
CA GLY A 141 1.81 -8.76 -23.46
C GLY A 141 2.34 -10.03 -22.79
N ASP A 142 3.55 -10.44 -23.20
CA ASP A 142 4.22 -11.61 -22.67
C ASP A 142 4.64 -11.38 -21.20
N LEU A 143 4.02 -12.13 -20.29
CA LEU A 143 4.30 -12.06 -18.86
C LEU A 143 5.72 -12.52 -18.48
N ASN A 144 6.41 -13.28 -19.36
CA ASN A 144 7.79 -13.70 -19.14
C ASN A 144 8.79 -12.53 -19.26
N LEU A 145 8.37 -11.43 -19.86
CA LEU A 145 9.19 -10.21 -19.97
C LEU A 145 9.15 -9.35 -18.71
N ILE A 146 8.27 -9.69 -17.75
CA ILE A 146 8.09 -8.93 -16.50
C ILE A 146 9.24 -9.22 -15.54
N LYS A 147 9.95 -8.19 -15.14
CA LYS A 147 10.93 -8.23 -14.05
C LYS A 147 10.22 -7.93 -12.73
N GLU A 148 10.27 -8.86 -11.80
CA GLU A 148 9.64 -8.74 -10.48
C GLU A 148 10.54 -7.98 -9.50
N ASN A 149 10.86 -6.73 -9.81
CA ASN A 149 11.83 -5.94 -9.04
C ASN A 149 11.29 -5.42 -7.72
N SER A 150 9.97 -5.24 -7.59
CA SER A 150 9.34 -4.77 -6.35
C SER A 150 8.29 -5.76 -5.83
N ARG A 151 7.96 -5.64 -4.53
CA ARG A 151 6.90 -6.44 -3.90
C ARG A 151 5.56 -6.22 -4.57
N SER A 152 5.23 -4.97 -4.88
CA SER A 152 3.97 -4.62 -5.54
C SER A 152 3.88 -5.20 -6.96
N ALA A 153 4.97 -5.15 -7.75
CA ALA A 153 5.04 -5.76 -9.06
C ALA A 153 4.78 -7.29 -8.99
N ARG A 154 5.38 -7.98 -8.03
CA ARG A 154 5.12 -9.42 -7.78
C ARG A 154 3.66 -9.68 -7.42
N ASN A 155 3.09 -8.88 -6.51
CA ASN A 155 1.71 -9.04 -6.08
C ASN A 155 0.72 -8.84 -7.25
N ILE A 156 0.93 -7.84 -8.11
CA ILE A 156 0.10 -7.60 -9.30
C ILE A 156 0.16 -8.79 -10.26
N LEU A 157 1.36 -9.29 -10.54
CA LEU A 157 1.55 -10.43 -11.42
C LEU A 157 0.92 -11.71 -10.84
N THR A 158 1.10 -11.95 -9.55
CA THR A 158 0.49 -13.08 -8.84
C THR A 158 -1.04 -12.97 -8.86
N ALA A 159 -1.59 -11.78 -8.55
CA ALA A 159 -3.03 -11.53 -8.63
C ALA A 159 -3.59 -11.83 -10.04
N TYR A 160 -2.93 -11.34 -11.08
CA TYR A 160 -3.34 -11.63 -12.46
C TYR A 160 -3.32 -13.14 -12.77
N ARG A 161 -2.25 -13.84 -12.39
CA ARG A 161 -2.14 -15.31 -12.60
C ARG A 161 -3.23 -16.09 -11.87
N LEU A 162 -3.56 -15.68 -10.62
CA LEU A 162 -4.66 -16.26 -9.85
C LEU A 162 -6.01 -16.03 -10.53
N ILE A 163 -6.27 -14.80 -10.95
CA ILE A 163 -7.51 -14.43 -11.65
C ILE A 163 -7.64 -15.23 -12.95
N TYR A 164 -6.60 -15.27 -13.77
CA TYR A 164 -6.61 -16.03 -15.02
C TYR A 164 -6.81 -17.53 -14.78
N GLY A 165 -6.14 -18.09 -13.78
CA GLY A 165 -6.30 -19.50 -13.38
C GLY A 165 -7.71 -19.81 -12.90
N PHE A 166 -8.32 -18.91 -12.10
CA PHE A 166 -9.71 -19.00 -11.66
C PHE A 166 -10.68 -19.01 -12.85
N LEU A 167 -10.56 -18.03 -13.77
CA LEU A 167 -11.42 -17.98 -14.96
C LEU A 167 -11.27 -19.22 -15.84
N LYS A 168 -10.06 -19.74 -15.96
CA LYS A 168 -9.79 -20.99 -16.71
C LYS A 168 -10.44 -22.20 -16.07
N SER A 169 -10.39 -22.32 -14.76
CA SER A 169 -11.00 -23.48 -14.04
C SER A 169 -12.52 -23.41 -13.97
N GLU A 170 -13.08 -22.20 -13.76
CA GLU A 170 -14.52 -22.03 -13.56
C GLU A 170 -15.30 -22.10 -14.88
N PHE A 171 -14.79 -21.46 -15.94
CA PHE A 171 -15.52 -21.35 -17.21
C PHE A 171 -15.00 -22.30 -18.29
N LEU A 172 -13.89 -23.03 -18.05
CA LEU A 172 -13.26 -23.90 -19.03
C LEU A 172 -13.13 -23.19 -20.40
N ASP A 173 -13.48 -23.84 -21.49
CA ASP A 173 -13.48 -23.26 -22.84
C ASP A 173 -14.86 -22.70 -23.27
N ASN A 174 -15.75 -22.44 -22.31
CA ASN A 174 -17.09 -21.92 -22.56
C ASN A 174 -17.09 -20.38 -22.65
N THR A 175 -16.92 -19.85 -23.86
CA THR A 175 -16.94 -18.39 -24.11
C THR A 175 -18.27 -17.75 -23.74
N LYS A 176 -19.39 -18.46 -23.86
CA LYS A 176 -20.74 -17.93 -23.54
C LYS A 176 -20.87 -17.65 -22.05
N ASP A 177 -20.47 -18.58 -21.19
CA ASP A 177 -20.55 -18.40 -19.74
C ASP A 177 -19.53 -17.36 -19.24
N LEU A 178 -18.34 -17.33 -19.84
CA LEU A 178 -17.34 -16.28 -19.54
C LEU A 178 -17.88 -14.88 -19.94
N ARG A 179 -18.61 -14.75 -21.04
CA ARG A 179 -19.27 -13.50 -21.42
C ARG A 179 -20.44 -13.13 -20.50
N ARG A 180 -21.19 -14.11 -20.01
CA ARG A 180 -22.21 -13.87 -18.98
C ARG A 180 -21.58 -13.35 -17.70
N PHE A 181 -20.48 -13.96 -17.26
CA PHE A 181 -19.73 -13.46 -16.12
C PHE A 181 -19.20 -12.03 -16.35
N TYR A 182 -18.63 -11.74 -17.51
CA TYR A 182 -18.22 -10.37 -17.87
C TYR A 182 -19.39 -9.38 -17.80
N ALA A 183 -20.55 -9.73 -18.33
CA ALA A 183 -21.73 -8.88 -18.28
C ALA A 183 -22.21 -8.65 -16.83
N PHE A 184 -22.24 -9.70 -16.01
CA PHE A 184 -22.53 -9.61 -14.59
C PHE A 184 -21.52 -8.71 -13.88
N PHE A 185 -20.23 -8.98 -14.06
CA PHE A 185 -19.15 -8.23 -13.44
C PHE A 185 -19.20 -6.73 -13.76
N THR A 186 -19.51 -6.37 -14.99
CA THR A 186 -19.54 -4.95 -15.39
C THR A 186 -20.84 -4.24 -15.03
N LYS A 187 -22.00 -4.93 -15.07
CA LYS A 187 -23.32 -4.30 -14.93
C LYS A 187 -23.96 -4.48 -13.55
N LYS A 188 -23.63 -5.56 -12.83
CA LYS A 188 -24.24 -5.90 -11.54
C LYS A 188 -23.31 -5.70 -10.34
N VAL A 189 -21.99 -5.69 -10.56
CA VAL A 189 -21.04 -5.32 -9.50
C VAL A 189 -20.98 -3.81 -9.40
N LYS A 190 -21.27 -3.30 -8.21
CA LYS A 190 -21.40 -1.87 -7.93
C LYS A 190 -20.42 -1.39 -6.87
N LEU A 191 -20.10 -0.11 -6.92
CA LEU A 191 -19.37 0.61 -5.90
C LEU A 191 -19.86 2.05 -5.73
N ILE A 192 -19.61 2.65 -4.58
CA ILE A 192 -19.86 4.08 -4.35
C ILE A 192 -18.62 4.87 -4.76
N LYS A 193 -18.80 5.85 -5.63
CA LYS A 193 -17.77 6.81 -6.01
C LYS A 193 -17.99 8.14 -5.30
N VAL A 194 -17.07 8.51 -4.44
CA VAL A 194 -17.06 9.80 -3.75
C VAL A 194 -16.07 10.72 -4.43
N LYS A 195 -16.58 11.76 -5.10
CA LYS A 195 -15.76 12.79 -5.75
C LYS A 195 -15.45 13.90 -4.75
N THR A 196 -14.20 14.30 -4.68
CA THR A 196 -13.74 15.42 -3.84
C THR A 196 -13.00 16.45 -4.69
N ILE A 197 -12.97 17.67 -4.18
CA ILE A 197 -12.33 18.82 -4.86
C ILE A 197 -10.96 19.16 -4.28
N SER A 198 -10.60 18.58 -3.14
CA SER A 198 -9.30 18.77 -2.49
C SER A 198 -8.83 17.49 -1.81
N ILE A 199 -7.53 17.34 -1.67
CA ILE A 199 -6.92 16.21 -0.96
C ILE A 199 -7.36 16.19 0.50
N SER A 200 -7.36 17.35 1.19
CA SER A 200 -7.80 17.44 2.59
C SER A 200 -9.22 16.94 2.79
N HIS A 201 -10.13 17.25 1.86
CA HIS A 201 -11.50 16.77 1.92
C HIS A 201 -11.58 15.27 1.60
N ALA A 202 -10.81 14.79 0.62
CA ALA A 202 -10.72 13.38 0.30
C ALA A 202 -10.27 12.55 1.50
N LEU A 203 -9.24 12.99 2.20
CA LEU A 203 -8.71 12.31 3.37
C LEU A 203 -9.69 12.33 4.55
N LYS A 204 -10.41 13.44 4.78
CA LYS A 204 -11.51 13.50 5.77
C LYS A 204 -12.63 12.49 5.49
N VAL A 205 -13.04 12.40 4.22
CA VAL A 205 -14.05 11.43 3.79
C VAL A 205 -13.55 10.01 4.00
N PHE A 206 -12.29 9.76 3.64
CA PHE A 206 -11.63 8.48 3.83
C PHE A 206 -11.58 8.07 5.31
N GLU A 207 -11.16 8.95 6.23
CA GLU A 207 -11.20 8.68 7.68
C GLU A 207 -12.60 8.32 8.16
N THR A 208 -13.61 9.10 7.75
CA THR A 208 -15.01 8.89 8.17
C THR A 208 -15.59 7.56 7.67
N ILE A 209 -15.22 7.13 6.47
CA ILE A 209 -15.68 5.85 5.89
C ILE A 209 -14.97 4.68 6.57
N ASN A 210 -13.68 4.80 6.85
CA ASN A 210 -12.87 3.73 7.43
C ASN A 210 -13.02 3.57 8.95
N ASP A 211 -13.46 4.61 9.66
CA ASP A 211 -13.77 4.54 11.10
C ASP A 211 -14.89 3.51 11.41
N ARG A 212 -15.60 3.05 10.38
CA ARG A 212 -16.65 2.02 10.46
C ARG A 212 -16.25 0.66 9.88
N GLY A 213 -15.01 0.48 9.42
CA GLY A 213 -14.52 -0.72 8.71
C GLY A 213 -13.19 -1.25 9.21
N ILE A 214 -12.69 -2.30 8.57
CA ILE A 214 -11.46 -3.03 8.89
C ILE A 214 -10.27 -2.07 8.91
N GLY A 215 -9.63 -1.97 10.10
CA GLY A 215 -8.60 -1.03 10.50
C GLY A 215 -7.57 -0.65 9.43
N LEU A 216 -7.51 0.65 9.16
CA LEU A 216 -6.35 1.27 8.52
C LEU A 216 -5.10 1.03 9.36
N ASP A 217 -4.01 0.80 8.68
CA ASP A 217 -2.69 0.86 9.28
C ASP A 217 -2.47 2.28 9.82
N SER A 218 -2.10 2.40 11.10
CA SER A 218 -1.85 3.70 11.74
C SER A 218 -0.81 4.54 10.98
N MET A 219 0.05 3.90 10.19
CA MET A 219 1.01 4.57 9.32
C MET A 219 0.33 5.27 8.13
N ASP A 220 -0.68 4.65 7.53
CA ASP A 220 -1.47 5.28 6.46
C ASP A 220 -2.30 6.44 7.01
N LEU A 221 -2.82 6.31 8.24
CA LEU A 221 -3.52 7.40 8.93
C LEU A 221 -2.60 8.58 9.24
N LEU A 222 -1.40 8.33 9.77
CA LEU A 222 -0.41 9.37 10.03
C LEU A 222 0.01 10.09 8.75
N LYS A 223 0.26 9.33 7.69
CA LYS A 223 0.54 9.87 6.37
C LYS A 223 -0.57 10.83 5.94
N ASN A 224 -1.83 10.40 6.04
CA ASN A 224 -2.97 11.23 5.66
C ASN A 224 -3.03 12.51 6.51
N LEU A 225 -2.81 12.42 7.82
CA LEU A 225 -2.75 13.58 8.70
C LEU A 225 -1.68 14.59 8.25
N LEU A 226 -0.48 14.11 7.91
CA LEU A 226 0.62 14.96 7.45
C LEU A 226 0.28 15.64 6.12
N PHE A 227 -0.25 14.89 5.16
CA PHE A 227 -0.65 15.44 3.86
C PHE A 227 -1.80 16.45 3.97
N MET A 228 -2.73 16.26 4.92
CA MET A 228 -3.82 17.22 5.20
C MET A 228 -3.31 18.58 5.73
N GLN A 229 -2.19 18.60 6.45
CA GLN A 229 -1.62 19.80 7.06
C GLN A 229 -0.59 20.49 6.15
N THR A 230 -0.17 19.82 5.07
CA THR A 230 0.88 20.30 4.18
C THR A 230 0.29 21.27 3.15
N LYS A 231 0.98 22.38 2.90
CA LYS A 231 0.62 23.33 1.84
C LYS A 231 0.87 22.72 0.47
N ASP A 232 0.10 23.12 -0.53
CA ASP A 232 0.24 22.61 -1.90
C ASP A 232 1.67 22.79 -2.45
N SER A 233 2.36 23.87 -2.09
CA SER A 233 3.77 24.11 -2.48
C SER A 233 4.76 23.08 -1.93
N ASP A 234 4.46 22.46 -0.80
CA ASP A 234 5.33 21.52 -0.10
C ASP A 234 4.93 20.05 -0.29
N PHE A 235 3.82 19.85 -1.00
CA PHE A 235 3.21 18.53 -1.16
C PHE A 235 4.15 17.52 -1.86
N ASP A 236 4.77 17.91 -2.97
CA ASP A 236 5.70 17.04 -3.69
C ASP A 236 6.96 16.72 -2.85
N ARG A 237 7.41 17.68 -2.04
CA ARG A 237 8.55 17.48 -1.13
C ARG A 237 8.20 16.47 -0.03
N LEU A 238 7.02 16.59 0.59
CA LEU A 238 6.54 15.63 1.58
C LEU A 238 6.38 14.23 0.98
N LYS A 239 5.81 14.14 -0.22
CA LYS A 239 5.63 12.90 -0.97
C LYS A 239 6.95 12.17 -1.20
N ASN A 240 7.99 12.90 -1.67
CA ASN A 240 9.29 12.30 -1.94
C ASN A 240 9.96 11.78 -0.65
N LYS A 241 9.89 12.55 0.44
CA LYS A 241 10.42 12.14 1.75
C LYS A 241 9.68 10.92 2.31
N TRP A 242 8.35 10.89 2.17
CA TRP A 242 7.55 9.74 2.60
C TRP A 242 7.88 8.48 1.80
N LYS A 243 8.09 8.62 0.49
CA LYS A 243 8.52 7.51 -0.35
C LYS A 243 9.90 7.00 0.08
N GLU A 244 10.86 7.89 0.29
CA GLU A 244 12.21 7.54 0.79
C GLU A 244 12.13 6.80 2.13
N LEU A 245 11.28 7.24 3.05
CA LEU A 245 11.02 6.56 4.32
C LEU A 245 10.51 5.13 4.12
N ALA A 246 9.53 4.96 3.25
CA ALA A 246 8.95 3.65 2.94
C ALA A 246 9.99 2.71 2.30
N ASP A 247 10.77 3.21 1.33
CA ASP A 247 11.82 2.46 0.63
C ASP A 247 12.92 1.99 1.60
N ILE A 248 13.31 2.85 2.56
CA ILE A 248 14.30 2.49 3.60
C ILE A 248 13.77 1.36 4.48
N LEU A 249 12.54 1.44 4.98
CA LEU A 249 11.96 0.42 5.84
C LEU A 249 11.78 -0.92 5.10
N ASP A 250 11.36 -0.88 3.84
CA ASP A 250 11.24 -2.07 2.99
C ASP A 250 12.60 -2.73 2.73
N SER A 251 13.66 -1.94 2.53
CA SER A 251 15.03 -2.43 2.31
C SER A 251 15.57 -3.31 3.46
N VAL A 252 15.08 -3.07 4.68
CA VAL A 252 15.44 -3.85 5.88
C VAL A 252 14.33 -4.79 6.35
N ASN A 253 13.29 -4.95 5.52
CA ASN A 253 12.12 -5.78 5.81
C ASN A 253 11.43 -5.42 7.15
N GLU A 254 11.40 -4.11 7.47
CA GLU A 254 10.78 -3.61 8.68
C GLU A 254 9.31 -3.26 8.46
N LYS A 255 8.48 -3.60 9.47
CA LYS A 255 7.07 -3.19 9.48
C LYS A 255 6.96 -1.71 9.84
N PRO A 256 6.37 -0.86 8.99
CA PRO A 256 6.26 0.58 9.25
C PRO A 256 5.65 0.92 10.61
N LEU A 257 4.63 0.17 11.07
CA LEU A 257 4.01 0.37 12.38
C LEU A 257 4.97 0.10 13.55
N ARG A 258 5.76 -0.97 13.48
CA ARG A 258 6.72 -1.29 14.52
C ARG A 258 7.82 -0.22 14.58
N PHE A 259 8.35 0.22 13.44
CA PHE A 259 9.29 1.32 13.38
C PHE A 259 8.69 2.60 14.00
N LEU A 260 7.48 2.99 13.61
CA LEU A 260 6.82 4.19 14.14
C LEU A 260 6.62 4.12 15.65
N ARG A 261 6.26 2.95 16.18
CA ARG A 261 6.14 2.72 17.61
C ARG A 261 7.49 2.89 18.33
N TYR A 262 8.57 2.36 17.76
CA TYR A 262 9.92 2.52 18.32
C TYR A 262 10.41 3.95 18.25
N PHE A 263 10.10 4.67 17.17
CA PHE A 263 10.35 6.09 17.05
C PHE A 263 9.63 6.89 18.16
N ILE A 264 8.35 6.59 18.41
CA ILE A 264 7.58 7.27 19.46
C ILE A 264 8.19 7.02 20.84
N PHE A 265 8.60 5.80 21.14
CA PHE A 265 9.28 5.48 22.40
C PHE A 265 10.58 6.26 22.54
N ALA A 266 11.42 6.22 21.50
CA ALA A 266 12.74 6.84 21.53
C ALA A 266 12.69 8.38 21.58
N GLU A 267 11.76 9.00 20.85
CA GLU A 267 11.70 10.45 20.69
C GLU A 267 10.90 11.14 21.78
N TYR A 268 9.83 10.50 22.27
CA TYR A 268 8.88 11.14 23.17
C TYR A 268 8.84 10.53 24.58
N GLY A 269 9.64 9.51 24.86
CA GLY A 269 9.75 8.90 26.19
C GLY A 269 8.41 8.30 26.65
N VAL A 270 7.78 7.50 25.80
CA VAL A 270 6.49 6.86 26.11
C VAL A 270 6.75 5.49 26.67
N ASP A 271 6.25 5.21 27.89
CA ASP A 271 6.48 3.93 28.58
C ASP A 271 5.68 2.76 28.00
N ARG A 272 4.54 3.05 27.37
CA ARG A 272 3.61 2.03 26.88
C ARG A 272 2.77 2.55 25.73
N LEU A 273 2.80 1.85 24.60
CA LEU A 273 1.99 2.15 23.42
C LEU A 273 1.77 0.87 22.61
N ARG A 274 0.53 0.57 22.26
CA ARG A 274 0.21 -0.52 21.33
C ARG A 274 0.16 0.01 19.90
N GLU A 275 0.31 -0.88 18.93
CA GLU A 275 0.28 -0.47 17.50
C GLU A 275 -1.07 0.13 17.09
N ASP A 276 -2.17 -0.37 17.63
CA ASP A 276 -3.53 0.14 17.41
C ASP A 276 -3.82 1.49 18.08
N GLU A 277 -2.98 1.92 19.05
CA GLU A 277 -3.12 3.18 19.77
C GLU A 277 -2.28 4.33 19.17
N ILE A 278 -1.42 4.07 18.20
CA ILE A 278 -0.46 5.04 17.64
C ILE A 278 -1.19 6.27 17.09
N TYR A 279 -2.27 6.06 16.31
CA TYR A 279 -3.04 7.17 15.75
C TYR A 279 -3.64 8.07 16.83
N GLU A 280 -4.28 7.48 17.85
CA GLU A 280 -4.83 8.25 18.97
C GLU A 280 -3.74 8.96 19.76
N TRP A 281 -2.57 8.36 19.90
CA TRP A 281 -1.44 9.00 20.55
C TRP A 281 -1.04 10.28 19.82
N PHE A 282 -0.89 10.26 18.48
CA PHE A 282 -0.62 11.45 17.70
C PHE A 282 -1.72 12.50 17.83
N ALA A 283 -2.98 12.10 17.75
CA ALA A 283 -4.12 13.00 17.89
C ALA A 283 -4.16 13.71 19.27
N ARG A 284 -3.74 13.01 20.34
CA ARG A 284 -3.68 13.57 21.70
C ARG A 284 -2.39 14.35 22.01
N ASN A 285 -1.31 14.14 21.25
CA ASN A 285 0.01 14.72 21.50
C ASN A 285 0.47 15.64 20.34
N GLU A 286 -0.47 16.38 19.74
CA GLU A 286 -0.20 17.29 18.61
C GLU A 286 0.90 18.32 18.93
N SER A 287 0.88 18.89 20.14
CA SER A 287 1.86 19.90 20.59
C SER A 287 3.26 19.33 20.82
N LYS A 288 3.38 18.04 21.14
CA LYS A 288 4.68 17.39 21.32
C LYS A 288 5.32 17.01 19.98
N SER A 289 4.52 16.47 19.08
CA SER A 289 5.00 15.97 17.79
C SER A 289 5.12 17.06 16.73
N ASN A 290 4.42 18.19 16.89
CA ASN A 290 4.38 19.30 15.95
C ASN A 290 3.97 18.92 14.50
N TYR A 291 3.45 17.72 14.28
CA TYR A 291 3.15 17.22 12.93
C TYR A 291 2.12 18.07 12.18
N LYS A 292 1.22 18.76 12.89
CA LYS A 292 0.24 19.65 12.27
C LYS A 292 0.82 21.01 11.87
N THR A 293 1.72 21.55 12.68
CA THR A 293 2.27 22.90 12.47
C THR A 293 3.52 22.86 11.60
N ARG A 294 4.27 21.77 11.64
CA ARG A 294 5.54 21.55 10.91
C ARG A 294 5.61 20.15 10.31
N PRO A 295 4.74 19.80 9.35
CA PRO A 295 4.66 18.43 8.82
C PRO A 295 5.95 17.98 8.14
N LEU A 296 6.68 18.88 7.46
CA LEU A 296 7.96 18.55 6.82
C LEU A 296 9.06 18.27 7.85
N ASP A 297 9.17 19.07 8.92
CA ASP A 297 10.18 18.84 9.96
C ASP A 297 9.93 17.50 10.68
N PHE A 298 8.65 17.17 10.89
CA PHE A 298 8.27 15.88 11.48
C PHE A 298 8.67 14.70 10.58
N VAL A 299 8.43 14.81 9.27
CA VAL A 299 8.83 13.75 8.33
C VAL A 299 10.35 13.67 8.18
N ASP A 300 11.05 14.80 8.29
CA ASP A 300 12.53 14.81 8.33
C ASP A 300 13.05 14.03 9.53
N ALA A 301 12.50 14.26 10.72
CA ALA A 301 12.87 13.51 11.91
C ALA A 301 12.58 12.00 11.78
N LEU A 302 11.42 11.63 11.19
CA LEU A 302 11.11 10.23 10.88
C LEU A 302 12.11 9.63 9.90
N LEU A 303 12.48 10.35 8.86
CA LEU A 303 13.41 9.89 7.83
C LEU A 303 14.83 9.70 8.38
N GLU A 304 15.31 10.63 9.19
CA GLU A 304 16.60 10.51 9.87
C GLU A 304 16.62 9.32 10.82
N ALA A 305 15.55 9.13 11.61
CA ALA A 305 15.43 7.97 12.48
C ALA A 305 15.38 6.65 11.68
N ALA A 306 14.71 6.61 10.52
CA ALA A 306 14.66 5.43 9.68
C ALA A 306 16.02 5.10 9.05
N LYS A 307 16.80 6.10 8.65
CA LYS A 307 18.18 5.91 8.17
C LYS A 307 19.05 5.29 9.27
N ALA A 308 19.01 5.86 10.47
CA ALA A 308 19.73 5.32 11.62
C ALA A 308 19.26 3.89 11.96
N TYR A 309 17.97 3.65 11.97
CA TYR A 309 17.38 2.33 12.18
C TYR A 309 17.89 1.30 11.17
N SER A 310 17.90 1.65 9.89
CA SER A 310 18.42 0.80 8.82
C SER A 310 19.92 0.49 9.02
N HIS A 311 20.70 1.47 9.44
CA HIS A 311 22.10 1.26 9.77
C HIS A 311 22.27 0.27 10.93
N PHE A 312 21.55 0.45 12.03
CA PHE A 312 21.63 -0.43 13.21
C PHE A 312 21.26 -1.87 12.90
N VAL A 313 20.16 -2.07 12.16
CA VAL A 313 19.73 -3.40 11.71
C VAL A 313 20.80 -4.09 10.85
N ASN A 314 21.57 -3.30 10.09
CA ASN A 314 22.66 -3.80 9.24
C ASN A 314 24.03 -3.86 9.94
N GLY A 315 24.11 -3.69 11.27
CA GLY A 315 25.35 -3.76 12.03
C GLY A 315 26.26 -2.57 11.83
N LYS A 316 25.69 -1.38 11.53
CA LYS A 316 26.41 -0.13 11.29
C LYS A 316 26.03 0.89 12.36
N ASP A 317 26.92 1.83 12.65
CA ASP A 317 26.63 2.96 13.53
C ASP A 317 25.76 4.05 12.84
N VAL A 318 25.51 5.17 13.51
CA VAL A 318 24.71 6.28 13.01
C VAL A 318 25.27 6.89 11.71
N ASN A 319 26.57 6.85 11.47
CA ASN A 319 27.24 7.36 10.29
C ASN A 319 27.25 6.35 9.12
N GLY A 320 26.80 5.11 9.37
CA GLY A 320 26.85 4.03 8.39
C GLY A 320 28.18 3.25 8.40
N ASP A 321 29.05 3.49 9.38
CA ASP A 321 30.30 2.77 9.54
C ASP A 321 30.07 1.41 10.23
N PRO A 322 30.80 0.36 9.86
CA PRO A 322 30.69 -0.96 10.48
C PRO A 322 30.91 -0.92 12.00
N ASN A 323 30.00 -1.52 12.77
CA ASN A 323 30.08 -1.63 14.21
C ASN A 323 29.99 -3.09 14.64
N ASN A 324 31.07 -3.61 15.22
CA ASN A 324 31.17 -5.02 15.58
C ASN A 324 30.16 -5.42 16.66
N TYR A 325 29.84 -4.54 17.61
CA TYR A 325 28.87 -4.80 18.67
C TYR A 325 27.46 -4.93 18.09
N LEU A 326 27.08 -4.05 17.17
CA LEU A 326 25.79 -4.12 16.46
C LEU A 326 25.71 -5.35 15.58
N THR A 327 26.79 -5.72 14.91
CA THR A 327 26.89 -6.96 14.14
C THR A 327 26.64 -8.18 15.01
N ASN A 328 27.26 -8.24 16.19
CA ASN A 328 27.06 -9.32 17.15
C ASN A 328 25.63 -9.32 17.73
N LEU A 329 25.09 -8.15 18.09
CA LEU A 329 23.70 -8.01 18.53
C LEU A 329 22.68 -8.57 17.53
N ARG A 330 22.90 -8.38 16.24
CA ARG A 330 22.07 -8.96 15.18
C ARG A 330 21.96 -10.48 15.28
N TYR A 331 23.04 -11.17 15.65
CA TYR A 331 23.05 -12.62 15.85
C TYR A 331 22.50 -13.02 17.21
N LEU A 332 22.79 -12.28 18.25
CA LEU A 332 22.37 -12.56 19.62
C LEU A 332 20.88 -12.26 19.86
N SER A 333 20.35 -11.20 19.27
CA SER A 333 18.96 -10.78 19.49
C SER A 333 17.93 -11.70 18.83
N GLY A 334 18.31 -12.43 17.78
CA GLY A 334 17.35 -13.27 17.04
C GLY A 334 16.16 -12.46 16.52
N ALA A 335 14.96 -12.82 17.01
CA ALA A 335 13.72 -12.12 16.67
C ALA A 335 13.42 -10.89 17.57
N ALA A 336 14.26 -10.60 18.57
CA ALA A 336 14.07 -9.49 19.50
C ALA A 336 14.66 -8.20 18.90
N HIS A 337 13.82 -7.21 18.66
CA HIS A 337 14.21 -5.91 18.06
C HIS A 337 14.14 -4.74 19.06
N GLN A 338 13.74 -4.99 20.31
CA GLN A 338 13.45 -3.94 21.29
C GLN A 338 14.68 -3.08 21.68
N HIS A 339 15.89 -3.62 21.56
CA HIS A 339 17.15 -2.86 21.77
C HIS A 339 17.29 -1.69 20.79
N LEU A 340 16.63 -1.75 19.63
CA LEU A 340 16.62 -0.68 18.65
C LEU A 340 15.95 0.60 19.17
N ILE A 341 15.07 0.49 20.19
CA ILE A 341 14.46 1.65 20.88
C ILE A 341 15.56 2.48 21.53
N LEU A 342 16.42 1.82 22.32
CA LEU A 342 17.55 2.50 22.99
C LEU A 342 18.56 3.07 22.00
N LEU A 343 18.86 2.32 20.92
CA LEU A 343 19.78 2.80 19.89
C LEU A 343 19.23 4.02 19.16
N LEU A 344 17.93 4.05 18.89
CA LEU A 344 17.26 5.22 18.29
C LEU A 344 17.29 6.42 19.25
N ALA A 345 17.02 6.21 20.54
CA ALA A 345 17.09 7.28 21.54
C ALA A 345 18.52 7.82 21.71
N ALA A 346 19.53 6.98 21.50
CA ALA A 346 20.95 7.30 21.65
C ALA A 346 21.63 7.78 20.35
N ARG A 347 20.89 7.92 19.25
CA ARG A 347 21.49 8.20 17.92
C ARG A 347 22.26 9.52 17.82
N GLU A 348 21.97 10.47 18.72
CA GLU A 348 22.64 11.77 18.77
C GLU A 348 23.84 11.81 19.76
N LEU A 349 24.13 10.69 20.43
CA LEU A 349 25.27 10.62 21.32
C LEU A 349 26.59 10.71 20.54
N PRO A 350 27.67 11.25 21.20
CA PRO A 350 29.02 11.14 20.66
C PRO A 350 29.36 9.68 20.32
N VAL A 351 30.14 9.47 19.25
CA VAL A 351 30.46 8.13 18.72
C VAL A 351 31.04 7.19 19.80
N GLU A 352 31.89 7.71 20.67
CA GLU A 352 32.47 6.91 21.76
C GLU A 352 31.41 6.43 22.75
N SER A 353 30.50 7.32 23.18
CA SER A 353 29.39 7.00 24.09
C SER A 353 28.41 6.03 23.45
N PHE A 354 28.10 6.22 22.15
CA PHE A 354 27.26 5.31 21.39
C PHE A 354 27.87 3.90 21.28
N ASN A 355 29.18 3.81 20.99
CA ASN A 355 29.91 2.55 20.95
C ASN A 355 29.96 1.85 22.30
N ASP A 356 30.09 2.59 23.40
CA ASP A 356 30.03 2.02 24.74
C ASP A 356 28.64 1.47 25.06
N LEU A 357 27.56 2.16 24.67
CA LEU A 357 26.20 1.66 24.78
C LEU A 357 26.03 0.36 23.97
N CYS A 358 26.51 0.31 22.72
CA CYS A 358 26.45 -0.89 21.89
C CYS A 358 27.14 -2.08 22.55
N ARG A 359 28.33 -1.86 23.13
CA ARG A 359 29.06 -2.88 23.88
C ARG A 359 28.30 -3.37 25.10
N GLN A 360 27.68 -2.48 25.84
CA GLN A 360 26.88 -2.86 27.02
C GLN A 360 25.62 -3.62 26.64
N LEU A 361 24.95 -3.25 25.54
CA LEU A 361 23.83 -4.00 25.01
C LEU A 361 24.22 -5.40 24.55
N GLU A 362 25.37 -5.56 23.87
CA GLU A 362 25.89 -6.88 23.50
C GLU A 362 26.07 -7.76 24.73
N ASN A 363 26.73 -7.23 25.77
CA ASN A 363 26.95 -7.97 27.04
C ASN A 363 25.63 -8.34 27.72
N LEU A 364 24.65 -7.43 27.71
CA LEU A 364 23.32 -7.66 28.29
C LEU A 364 22.56 -8.78 27.54
N PHE A 365 22.57 -8.75 26.22
CA PHE A 365 21.93 -9.79 25.42
C PHE A 365 22.61 -11.14 25.59
N PHE A 366 23.93 -11.16 25.64
CA PHE A 366 24.66 -12.40 25.96
C PHE A 366 24.24 -12.96 27.32
N ALA A 367 24.15 -12.13 28.37
CA ALA A 367 23.67 -12.54 29.67
C ALA A 367 22.22 -13.07 29.61
N TYR A 368 21.32 -12.41 28.87
CA TYR A 368 19.93 -12.84 28.72
C TYR A 368 19.80 -14.19 28.01
N ILE A 369 20.66 -14.47 27.02
CA ILE A 369 20.68 -15.80 26.36
C ILE A 369 21.11 -16.88 27.34
N ILE A 370 22.16 -16.65 28.13
CA ILE A 370 22.66 -17.62 29.12
C ILE A 370 21.61 -17.86 30.21
N THR A 371 20.96 -16.80 30.70
CA THR A 371 19.94 -16.89 31.76
C THR A 371 18.56 -17.30 31.26
N ARG A 372 18.38 -17.45 29.94
CA ARG A 372 17.10 -17.77 29.27
C ARG A 372 15.98 -16.78 29.61
N GLU A 373 16.31 -15.48 29.70
CA GLU A 373 15.32 -14.44 29.98
C GLU A 373 14.27 -14.36 28.88
N PRO A 374 12.97 -14.26 29.20
CA PRO A 374 11.91 -14.18 28.20
C PRO A 374 11.97 -12.87 27.40
N THR A 375 11.94 -12.93 26.07
CA THR A 375 12.01 -11.75 25.17
C THR A 375 10.89 -10.73 25.39
N LYS A 376 9.72 -11.13 25.92
CA LYS A 376 8.61 -10.23 26.28
C LYS A 376 8.98 -9.20 27.36
N GLU A 377 9.99 -9.48 28.20
CA GLU A 377 10.47 -8.56 29.23
C GLU A 377 11.36 -7.45 28.65
N PHE A 378 11.93 -7.64 27.47
CA PHE A 378 12.87 -6.68 26.86
C PHE A 378 12.21 -5.36 26.56
N GLU A 379 10.99 -5.38 26.00
CA GLU A 379 10.27 -4.15 25.65
C GLU A 379 10.01 -3.29 26.90
N ARG A 380 9.56 -3.90 27.99
CA ARG A 380 9.32 -3.21 29.26
C ARG A 380 10.60 -2.60 29.86
N ARG A 381 11.75 -3.16 29.55
CA ARG A 381 13.06 -2.71 30.10
C ARG A 381 13.74 -1.68 29.20
N PHE A 382 13.39 -1.63 27.89
CA PHE A 382 14.02 -0.76 26.90
C PHE A 382 13.14 0.43 26.46
N ALA A 383 11.86 0.43 26.77
CA ALA A 383 10.97 1.58 26.62
C ALA A 383 10.99 2.44 27.89
#